data_784911c2779c69c39085973778381139
#
_entry.id   784911c2779c69c39085973778381139
#
_cell.length_a   1.000
_cell.length_b   1.000
_cell.length_c   1.000
_cell.angle_alpha   90.00
_cell.angle_beta   90.00
_cell.angle_gamma   90.00
#
_symmetry.space_group_name_H-M   'P 1'
#
loop_
_entity.id
_entity.type
_entity.pdbx_description
1 polymer ?
#
loop_
_entity_poly.entity_id
_entity_poly.type
_entity_poly.pdbx_seq_one_letter_code
_entity_poly.pdbx_strand_id
1 'polypeptide(L)'
;MGKLARSWELVKASWAVLQADKELLIFPVVSTIAVITVMATFAVPMFLAGMFDRGLGLGGTIPFAGILLGFCFYTVQYTIIFYCNSALVGAAMIRLKGGDPTIGDGFRIANKHFASILGYALLSATVGIVLRNIARRGFIGRIVASVLGLGWNIATFLAVPVLVVEGVGPIEAVKRSTQLLKKTWGEQIAGNLGIGAAFTLLFFATLVSFGAALTLAIMTKLAPLIVAVVAVFVL
;
A
#
# COMPACT_ATOMS: atom_id res chain seq x y z
N MET A 1 1.34 12.26 -29.33
CA MET A 1 0.39 12.35 -28.19
C MET A 1 1.19 12.48 -26.90
N GLY A 2 0.88 13.47 -26.05
CA GLY A 2 1.57 13.69 -24.77
C GLY A 2 1.28 12.57 -23.78
N LYS A 3 2.20 12.34 -22.82
CA LYS A 3 2.08 11.29 -21.79
C LYS A 3 0.75 11.38 -21.02
N LEU A 4 0.26 12.61 -20.76
CA LEU A 4 -1.02 12.86 -20.08
C LEU A 4 -2.24 12.43 -20.93
N ALA A 5 -2.21 12.65 -22.25
CA ALA A 5 -3.30 12.23 -23.12
C ALA A 5 -3.44 10.70 -23.15
N ARG A 6 -2.33 9.97 -23.19
CA ARG A 6 -2.32 8.51 -23.15
C ARG A 6 -2.82 7.97 -21.80
N SER A 7 -2.43 8.61 -20.69
CA SER A 7 -2.95 8.24 -19.36
C SER A 7 -4.46 8.48 -19.27
N TRP A 8 -4.95 9.57 -19.85
CA TRP A 8 -6.38 9.88 -19.87
C TRP A 8 -7.19 8.91 -20.73
N GLU A 9 -6.64 8.44 -21.86
CA GLU A 9 -7.26 7.39 -22.67
C GLU A 9 -7.37 6.07 -21.89
N LEU A 10 -6.35 5.69 -21.12
CA LEU A 10 -6.40 4.50 -20.26
C LEU A 10 -7.46 4.63 -19.18
N VAL A 11 -7.61 5.80 -18.56
CA VAL A 11 -8.67 6.06 -17.57
C VAL A 11 -10.04 5.93 -18.22
N LYS A 12 -10.24 6.52 -19.41
CA LYS A 12 -11.51 6.39 -20.14
C LYS A 12 -11.82 4.94 -20.52
N ALA A 13 -10.83 4.20 -20.99
CA ALA A 13 -11.00 2.78 -21.32
C ALA A 13 -11.38 1.96 -20.10
N SER A 14 -10.72 2.16 -18.95
CA SER A 14 -11.05 1.49 -17.70
C SER A 14 -12.46 1.86 -17.22
N TRP A 15 -12.85 3.12 -17.35
CA TRP A 15 -14.19 3.60 -17.00
C TRP A 15 -15.27 2.99 -17.91
N ALA A 16 -15.00 2.88 -19.20
CA ALA A 16 -15.93 2.24 -20.15
C ALA A 16 -16.17 0.77 -19.82
N VAL A 17 -15.11 0.02 -19.45
CA VAL A 17 -15.24 -1.36 -18.98
C VAL A 17 -16.11 -1.43 -17.71
N LEU A 18 -15.88 -0.52 -16.75
CA LEU A 18 -16.64 -0.49 -15.50
C LEU A 18 -18.12 -0.13 -15.73
N GLN A 19 -18.42 0.75 -16.69
CA GLN A 19 -19.80 1.10 -17.05
C GLN A 19 -20.50 -0.03 -17.80
N ALA A 20 -19.78 -0.79 -18.62
CA ALA A 20 -20.32 -1.93 -19.34
C ALA A 20 -20.67 -3.09 -18.38
N ASP A 21 -19.88 -3.28 -17.32
CA ASP A 21 -20.03 -4.36 -16.34
C ASP A 21 -20.12 -3.82 -14.93
N LYS A 22 -21.27 -3.31 -14.56
CA LYS A 22 -21.54 -2.86 -13.18
C LYS A 22 -21.39 -3.96 -12.15
N GLU A 23 -21.50 -5.20 -12.56
CA GLU A 23 -21.28 -6.38 -11.71
C GLU A 23 -19.85 -6.45 -11.16
N LEU A 24 -18.86 -5.88 -11.86
CA LEU A 24 -17.49 -5.80 -11.38
C LEU A 24 -17.35 -4.96 -10.09
N LEU A 25 -18.27 -4.01 -9.86
CA LEU A 25 -18.29 -3.20 -8.64
C LEU A 25 -18.69 -4.00 -7.39
N ILE A 26 -19.32 -5.15 -7.55
CA ILE A 26 -19.72 -6.00 -6.43
C ILE A 26 -18.48 -6.53 -5.67
N PHE A 27 -17.39 -6.86 -6.35
CA PHE A 27 -16.20 -7.40 -5.71
C PHE A 27 -15.56 -6.44 -4.67
N PRO A 28 -15.32 -5.15 -4.97
CA PRO A 28 -14.87 -4.18 -3.97
C PRO A 28 -15.87 -3.98 -2.82
N VAL A 29 -17.17 -3.97 -3.11
CA VAL A 29 -18.21 -3.81 -2.09
C VAL A 29 -18.23 -5.01 -1.13
N VAL A 30 -18.23 -6.23 -1.67
CA VAL A 30 -18.17 -7.46 -0.87
C VAL A 30 -16.88 -7.51 -0.05
N SER A 31 -15.74 -7.15 -0.67
CA SER A 31 -14.46 -7.05 0.03
C SER A 31 -14.52 -6.07 1.20
N THR A 32 -15.07 -4.89 0.99
CA THR A 32 -15.18 -3.85 2.03
C THR A 32 -16.05 -4.31 3.19
N ILE A 33 -17.22 -4.89 2.90
CA ILE A 33 -18.12 -5.40 3.93
C ILE A 33 -17.45 -6.53 4.73
N ALA A 34 -16.81 -7.48 4.04
CA ALA A 34 -16.10 -8.59 4.67
C ALA A 34 -14.94 -8.12 5.55
N VAL A 35 -14.13 -7.16 5.07
CA VAL A 35 -13.04 -6.53 5.82
C VAL A 35 -13.56 -5.84 7.09
N ILE A 36 -14.63 -5.06 7.00
CA ILE A 36 -15.24 -4.39 8.16
C ILE A 36 -15.77 -5.42 9.15
N THR A 37 -16.41 -6.48 8.67
CA THR A 37 -16.94 -7.56 9.53
C THR A 37 -15.80 -8.25 10.29
N VAL A 38 -14.69 -8.59 9.62
CA VAL A 38 -13.52 -9.19 10.28
C VAL A 38 -12.89 -8.21 11.25
N MET A 39 -12.76 -6.92 10.89
CA MET A 39 -12.26 -5.90 11.82
C MET A 39 -13.10 -5.85 13.09
N ALA A 40 -14.43 -5.81 12.97
CA ALA A 40 -15.33 -5.80 14.12
C ALA A 40 -15.19 -7.09 14.96
N THR A 41 -15.14 -8.25 14.31
CA THR A 41 -15.01 -9.56 14.97
C THR A 41 -13.73 -9.68 15.81
N PHE A 42 -12.62 -9.10 15.34
CA PHE A 42 -11.36 -9.12 16.09
C PHE A 42 -11.24 -7.94 17.07
N ALA A 43 -11.73 -6.76 16.70
CA ALA A 43 -11.61 -5.56 17.52
C ALA A 43 -12.42 -5.66 18.81
N VAL A 44 -13.63 -6.21 18.77
CA VAL A 44 -14.51 -6.32 19.95
C VAL A 44 -13.89 -7.18 21.05
N PRO A 45 -13.45 -8.43 20.81
CA PRO A 45 -12.77 -9.21 21.84
C PRO A 45 -11.47 -8.59 22.35
N MET A 46 -10.69 -7.96 21.47
CA MET A 46 -9.45 -7.27 21.86
C MET A 46 -9.72 -6.06 22.76
N PHE A 47 -10.78 -5.31 22.49
CA PHE A 47 -11.22 -4.19 23.33
C PHE A 47 -11.70 -4.69 24.70
N LEU A 48 -12.57 -5.69 24.72
CA LEU A 48 -13.10 -6.28 25.96
C LEU A 48 -12.00 -6.92 26.84
N ALA A 49 -10.96 -7.47 26.19
CA ALA A 49 -9.80 -8.04 26.90
C ALA A 49 -8.78 -6.98 27.37
N GLY A 50 -9.02 -5.68 27.15
CA GLY A 50 -8.09 -4.60 27.49
C GLY A 50 -6.75 -4.70 26.74
N MET A 51 -6.72 -5.39 25.61
CA MET A 51 -5.50 -5.57 24.83
C MET A 51 -5.15 -4.31 24.00
N PHE A 52 -6.09 -3.42 23.80
CA PHE A 52 -5.86 -2.13 23.12
C PHE A 52 -4.92 -1.24 23.93
N ASP A 53 -5.11 -1.15 25.24
CA ASP A 53 -4.27 -0.32 26.12
C ASP A 53 -2.84 -0.86 26.21
N ARG A 54 -2.69 -2.18 26.17
CA ARG A 54 -1.38 -2.88 26.18
C ARG A 54 -0.71 -2.92 24.80
N GLY A 55 -1.48 -2.90 23.71
CA GLY A 55 -1.00 -3.04 22.31
C GLY A 55 -0.64 -1.73 21.63
N LEU A 56 -1.16 -0.58 22.10
CA LEU A 56 -0.90 0.75 21.53
C LEU A 56 0.41 1.39 22.00
N GLY A 57 1.27 0.64 22.71
CA GLY A 57 2.67 1.05 22.84
C GLY A 57 3.03 1.82 24.09
N LEU A 58 2.23 1.76 25.12
CA LEU A 58 2.56 2.42 26.38
C LEU A 58 3.26 1.48 27.40
N GLY A 59 4.22 0.66 26.94
CA GLY A 59 5.22 0.09 27.84
C GLY A 59 5.07 -1.38 28.22
N GLY A 60 4.40 -2.24 27.42
CA GLY A 60 4.34 -3.68 27.70
C GLY A 60 4.93 -4.55 26.57
N THR A 61 5.60 -5.64 26.94
CA THR A 61 5.94 -6.73 26.01
C THR A 61 4.65 -7.37 25.51
N ILE A 62 4.47 -7.43 24.17
CA ILE A 62 3.31 -8.12 23.60
C ILE A 62 3.47 -9.61 23.88
N PRO A 63 2.53 -10.25 24.58
CA PRO A 63 2.60 -11.68 24.80
C PRO A 63 2.56 -12.42 23.44
N PHE A 64 3.19 -13.59 23.36
CA PHE A 64 3.23 -14.42 22.16
C PHE A 64 1.83 -14.63 21.54
N ALA A 65 0.81 -14.83 22.41
CA ALA A 65 -0.59 -14.91 21.99
C ALA A 65 -1.07 -13.67 21.21
N GLY A 66 -0.63 -12.48 21.58
CA GLY A 66 -0.99 -11.24 20.87
C GLY A 66 -0.34 -11.15 19.49
N ILE A 67 0.89 -11.65 19.34
CA ILE A 67 1.57 -11.74 18.03
C ILE A 67 0.84 -12.73 17.14
N LEU A 68 0.47 -13.91 17.67
CA LEU A 68 -0.26 -14.94 16.95
C LEU A 68 -1.65 -14.45 16.52
N LEU A 69 -2.38 -13.80 17.42
CA LEU A 69 -3.70 -13.23 17.13
C LEU A 69 -3.60 -12.15 16.03
N GLY A 70 -2.59 -11.27 16.12
CA GLY A 70 -2.32 -10.27 15.09
C GLY A 70 -1.96 -10.90 13.75
N PHE A 71 -1.17 -11.95 13.73
CA PHE A 71 -0.83 -12.69 12.52
C PHE A 71 -2.08 -13.32 11.88
N CYS A 72 -2.92 -13.98 12.67
CA CYS A 72 -4.20 -14.54 12.21
C CYS A 72 -5.11 -13.45 11.65
N PHE A 73 -5.25 -12.33 12.34
CA PHE A 73 -6.03 -11.19 11.90
C PHE A 73 -5.55 -10.66 10.53
N TYR A 74 -4.26 -10.37 10.39
CA TYR A 74 -3.71 -9.89 9.12
C TYR A 74 -3.83 -10.92 8.00
N THR A 75 -3.62 -12.20 8.31
CA THR A 75 -3.77 -13.28 7.32
C THR A 75 -5.19 -13.35 6.80
N VAL A 76 -6.20 -13.32 7.67
CA VAL A 76 -7.61 -13.34 7.27
C VAL A 76 -7.96 -12.09 6.44
N GLN A 77 -7.54 -10.91 6.90
CA GLN A 77 -7.76 -9.65 6.18
C GLN A 77 -7.16 -9.68 4.78
N TYR A 78 -5.89 -10.04 4.66
CA TYR A 78 -5.24 -10.11 3.36
C TYR A 78 -5.84 -11.20 2.47
N THR A 79 -6.25 -12.34 3.03
CA THR A 79 -6.91 -13.39 2.26
C THR A 79 -8.18 -12.88 1.62
N ILE A 80 -9.04 -12.18 2.37
CA ILE A 80 -10.28 -11.60 1.85
C ILE A 80 -9.99 -10.58 0.74
N ILE A 81 -9.07 -9.65 0.99
CA ILE A 81 -8.72 -8.61 0.03
C ILE A 81 -8.17 -9.23 -1.27
N PHE A 82 -7.22 -10.14 -1.15
CA PHE A 82 -6.60 -10.76 -2.33
C PHE A 82 -7.56 -11.70 -3.06
N TYR A 83 -8.44 -12.39 -2.33
CA TYR A 83 -9.46 -13.24 -2.91
C TYR A 83 -10.46 -12.45 -3.76
N CYS A 84 -11.00 -11.35 -3.22
CA CYS A 84 -11.91 -10.48 -3.95
C CYS A 84 -11.21 -9.77 -5.13
N ASN A 85 -9.96 -9.33 -4.96
CA ASN A 85 -9.18 -8.76 -6.04
C ASN A 85 -8.87 -9.81 -7.14
N SER A 86 -8.60 -11.05 -6.76
CA SER A 86 -8.40 -12.15 -7.71
C SER A 86 -9.67 -12.44 -8.50
N ALA A 87 -10.84 -12.41 -7.85
CA ALA A 87 -12.13 -12.57 -8.50
C ALA A 87 -12.40 -11.42 -9.49
N LEU A 88 -12.13 -10.18 -9.09
CA LEU A 88 -12.24 -9.01 -9.95
C LEU A 88 -11.33 -9.11 -11.18
N VAL A 89 -10.04 -9.45 -10.98
CA VAL A 89 -9.07 -9.62 -12.07
C VAL A 89 -9.51 -10.74 -13.01
N GLY A 90 -9.99 -11.87 -12.47
CA GLY A 90 -10.50 -12.99 -13.25
C GLY A 90 -11.69 -12.59 -14.13
N ALA A 91 -12.67 -11.90 -13.57
CA ALA A 91 -13.83 -11.39 -14.31
C ALA A 91 -13.42 -10.36 -15.38
N ALA A 92 -12.55 -9.40 -15.01
CA ALA A 92 -12.02 -8.41 -15.95
C ALA A 92 -11.28 -9.06 -17.14
N MET A 93 -10.55 -10.15 -16.91
CA MET A 93 -9.86 -10.88 -17.98
C MET A 93 -10.83 -11.55 -18.97
N ILE A 94 -11.99 -12.06 -18.49
CA ILE A 94 -13.03 -12.59 -19.38
C ILE A 94 -13.57 -11.46 -20.27
N ARG A 95 -13.85 -10.29 -19.68
CA ARG A 95 -14.35 -9.13 -20.43
C ARG A 95 -13.35 -8.65 -21.47
N LEU A 96 -12.09 -8.51 -21.12
CA LEU A 96 -11.02 -8.10 -22.04
C LEU A 96 -10.82 -9.08 -23.21
N LYS A 97 -11.23 -10.34 -23.05
CA LYS A 97 -11.24 -11.35 -24.12
C LYS A 97 -12.54 -11.35 -24.93
N GLY A 98 -13.46 -10.40 -24.68
CA GLY A 98 -14.72 -10.25 -25.40
C GLY A 98 -15.87 -11.12 -24.84
N GLY A 99 -15.68 -11.76 -23.68
CA GLY A 99 -16.75 -12.49 -23.00
C GLY A 99 -17.61 -11.60 -22.12
N ASP A 100 -18.66 -12.18 -21.55
CA ASP A 100 -19.57 -11.54 -20.60
C ASP A 100 -19.40 -12.22 -19.23
N PRO A 101 -18.59 -11.62 -18.31
CA PRO A 101 -18.27 -12.24 -17.05
C PRO A 101 -19.43 -12.10 -16.07
N THR A 102 -19.75 -13.18 -15.37
CA THR A 102 -20.62 -13.16 -14.20
C THR A 102 -19.84 -13.04 -12.91
N ILE A 103 -20.48 -12.62 -11.82
CA ILE A 103 -19.90 -12.61 -10.48
C ILE A 103 -19.40 -14.02 -10.10
N GLY A 104 -20.16 -15.05 -10.47
CA GLY A 104 -19.81 -16.46 -10.24
C GLY A 104 -18.53 -16.88 -10.96
N ASP A 105 -18.28 -16.37 -12.16
CA ASP A 105 -17.04 -16.64 -12.90
C ASP A 105 -15.83 -16.06 -12.20
N GLY A 106 -15.93 -14.84 -11.69
CA GLY A 106 -14.87 -14.23 -10.90
C GLY A 106 -14.51 -15.06 -9.67
N PHE A 107 -15.51 -15.46 -8.87
CA PHE A 107 -15.28 -16.28 -7.69
C PHE A 107 -14.80 -17.70 -8.03
N ARG A 108 -15.24 -18.27 -9.13
CA ARG A 108 -14.72 -19.57 -9.62
C ARG A 108 -13.22 -19.50 -9.94
N ILE A 109 -12.78 -18.42 -10.57
CA ILE A 109 -11.36 -18.18 -10.85
C ILE A 109 -10.57 -17.99 -9.54
N ALA A 110 -11.07 -17.17 -8.61
CA ALA A 110 -10.43 -17.00 -7.32
C ALA A 110 -10.32 -18.31 -6.53
N ASN A 111 -11.38 -19.13 -6.52
CA ASN A 111 -11.38 -20.46 -5.89
C ASN A 111 -10.33 -21.39 -6.49
N LYS A 112 -10.14 -21.39 -7.81
CA LYS A 112 -9.10 -22.17 -8.49
C LYS A 112 -7.70 -21.83 -7.98
N HIS A 113 -7.46 -20.58 -7.62
CA HIS A 113 -6.16 -20.07 -7.14
C HIS A 113 -6.09 -19.86 -5.63
N PHE A 114 -7.08 -20.38 -4.87
CA PHE A 114 -7.22 -20.10 -3.44
C PHE A 114 -5.96 -20.42 -2.62
N ALA A 115 -5.31 -21.55 -2.88
CA ALA A 115 -4.08 -21.94 -2.18
C ALA A 115 -2.94 -20.92 -2.39
N SER A 116 -2.77 -20.42 -3.62
CA SER A 116 -1.78 -19.39 -3.95
C SER A 116 -2.15 -18.04 -3.34
N ILE A 117 -3.44 -17.70 -3.31
CA ILE A 117 -3.96 -16.49 -2.67
C ILE A 117 -3.68 -16.52 -1.16
N LEU A 118 -3.99 -17.64 -0.50
CA LEU A 118 -3.74 -17.82 0.93
C LEU A 118 -2.23 -17.77 1.23
N GLY A 119 -1.41 -18.43 0.41
CA GLY A 119 0.05 -18.36 0.54
C GLY A 119 0.59 -16.94 0.38
N TYR A 120 0.01 -16.15 -0.53
CA TYR A 120 0.38 -14.74 -0.68
C TYR A 120 -0.12 -13.88 0.49
N ALA A 121 -1.27 -14.17 1.06
CA ALA A 121 -1.77 -13.51 2.27
C ALA A 121 -0.87 -13.79 3.49
N LEU A 122 -0.43 -15.03 3.67
CA LEU A 122 0.53 -15.41 4.72
C LEU A 122 1.86 -14.69 4.57
N LEU A 123 2.39 -14.63 3.35
CA LEU A 123 3.61 -13.89 3.03
C LEU A 123 3.45 -12.41 3.37
N SER A 124 2.37 -11.78 2.94
CA SER A 124 2.08 -10.36 3.18
C SER A 124 1.87 -10.06 4.66
N ALA A 125 1.18 -10.93 5.40
CA ALA A 125 1.01 -10.81 6.86
C ALA A 125 2.37 -10.90 7.59
N THR A 126 3.23 -11.81 7.18
CA THR A 126 4.59 -11.95 7.72
C THR A 126 5.40 -10.67 7.50
N VAL A 127 5.44 -10.16 6.27
CA VAL A 127 6.13 -8.91 5.95
C VAL A 127 5.55 -7.76 6.75
N GLY A 128 4.23 -7.64 6.83
CA GLY A 128 3.56 -6.60 7.61
C GLY A 128 3.95 -6.60 9.09
N ILE A 129 4.02 -7.77 9.72
CA ILE A 129 4.45 -7.91 11.13
C ILE A 129 5.92 -7.53 11.31
N VAL A 130 6.78 -7.98 10.40
CA VAL A 130 8.22 -7.62 10.43
C VAL A 130 8.39 -6.10 10.32
N LEU A 131 7.74 -5.46 9.35
CA LEU A 131 7.79 -4.01 9.18
C LEU A 131 7.26 -3.27 10.41
N ARG A 132 6.15 -3.72 10.98
CA ARG A 132 5.60 -3.14 12.20
C ARG A 132 6.55 -3.27 13.39
N ASN A 133 7.24 -4.40 13.51
CA ASN A 133 8.23 -4.60 14.57
C ASN A 133 9.45 -3.67 14.40
N ILE A 134 9.91 -3.49 13.17
CA ILE A 134 10.98 -2.52 12.85
C ILE A 134 10.53 -1.10 13.21
N ALA A 135 9.31 -0.71 12.84
CA ALA A 135 8.75 0.62 13.09
C ALA A 135 8.67 0.97 14.60
N ARG A 136 8.53 -0.03 15.47
CA ARG A 136 8.49 0.16 16.94
C ARG A 136 9.84 0.53 17.56
N ARG A 137 10.95 0.38 16.83
CA ARG A 137 12.31 0.69 17.31
C ARG A 137 12.64 2.19 17.28
N GLY A 138 11.65 3.07 17.42
CA GLY A 138 11.81 4.51 17.48
C GLY A 138 11.77 5.21 16.13
N PHE A 139 12.28 6.43 16.06
CA PHE A 139 12.17 7.29 14.86
C PHE A 139 12.87 6.69 13.64
N ILE A 140 14.12 6.20 13.81
CA ILE A 140 14.87 5.56 12.73
C ILE A 140 14.17 4.30 12.24
N GLY A 141 13.66 3.47 13.17
CA GLY A 141 12.89 2.27 12.81
C GLY A 141 11.65 2.59 11.99
N ARG A 142 10.95 3.68 12.26
CA ARG A 142 9.80 4.14 11.46
C ARG A 142 10.20 4.52 10.04
N ILE A 143 11.31 5.24 9.87
CA ILE A 143 11.81 5.60 8.54
C ILE A 143 12.17 4.34 7.74
N VAL A 144 12.94 3.43 8.34
CA VAL A 144 13.35 2.16 7.70
C VAL A 144 12.13 1.33 7.30
N ALA A 145 11.17 1.16 8.21
CA ALA A 145 9.94 0.43 7.93
C ALA A 145 9.12 1.06 6.80
N SER A 146 9.06 2.40 6.73
CA SER A 146 8.35 3.12 5.66
C SER A 146 9.01 2.90 4.30
N VAL A 147 10.34 2.98 4.23
CA VAL A 147 11.09 2.75 2.98
C VAL A 147 10.94 1.30 2.51
N LEU A 148 11.12 0.33 3.42
CA LEU A 148 10.93 -1.09 3.10
C LEU A 148 9.48 -1.40 2.72
N GLY A 149 8.51 -0.80 3.40
CA GLY A 149 7.08 -0.95 3.10
C GLY A 149 6.72 -0.39 1.72
N LEU A 150 7.29 0.77 1.35
CA LEU A 150 7.14 1.32 0.00
C LEU A 150 7.73 0.37 -1.05
N GLY A 151 8.95 -0.14 -0.81
CA GLY A 151 9.58 -1.12 -1.70
C GLY A 151 8.74 -2.39 -1.85
N TRP A 152 8.16 -2.90 -0.74
CA TRP A 152 7.24 -4.03 -0.76
C TRP A 152 5.99 -3.74 -1.59
N ASN A 153 5.33 -2.60 -1.37
CA ASN A 153 4.13 -2.20 -2.12
C ASN A 153 4.39 -2.10 -3.62
N ILE A 154 5.54 -1.53 -4.01
CA ILE A 154 5.95 -1.47 -5.41
C ILE A 154 6.20 -2.87 -5.96
N ALA A 155 6.97 -3.70 -5.26
CA ALA A 155 7.32 -5.05 -5.71
C ALA A 155 6.08 -5.95 -5.89
N THR A 156 5.05 -5.75 -5.08
CA THR A 156 3.82 -6.57 -5.07
C THR A 156 2.66 -5.97 -5.84
N PHE A 157 2.83 -4.84 -6.49
CA PHE A 157 1.75 -4.11 -7.18
C PHE A 157 0.98 -4.96 -8.19
N LEU A 158 1.69 -5.80 -8.96
CA LEU A 158 1.08 -6.71 -9.94
C LEU A 158 1.00 -8.16 -9.44
N ALA A 159 1.27 -8.44 -8.17
CA ALA A 159 1.34 -9.81 -7.66
C ALA A 159 0.00 -10.55 -7.81
N VAL A 160 -1.12 -9.91 -7.48
CA VAL A 160 -2.46 -10.53 -7.61
C VAL A 160 -2.84 -10.79 -9.08
N PRO A 161 -2.72 -9.82 -10.02
CA PRO A 161 -2.92 -10.11 -11.44
C PRO A 161 -2.04 -11.23 -11.97
N VAL A 162 -0.73 -11.24 -11.65
CA VAL A 162 0.20 -12.28 -12.09
C VAL A 162 -0.19 -13.65 -11.55
N LEU A 163 -0.54 -13.73 -10.26
CA LEU A 163 -0.99 -14.96 -9.62
C LEU A 163 -2.20 -15.58 -10.33
N VAL A 164 -3.17 -14.73 -10.71
CA VAL A 164 -4.41 -15.18 -11.37
C VAL A 164 -4.19 -15.52 -12.84
N VAL A 165 -3.44 -14.66 -13.56
CA VAL A 165 -3.27 -14.80 -15.02
C VAL A 165 -2.25 -15.89 -15.38
N GLU A 166 -1.13 -15.94 -14.65
CA GLU A 166 -0.07 -16.93 -14.90
C GLU A 166 -0.26 -18.22 -14.08
N GLY A 167 -1.14 -18.22 -13.06
CA GLY A 167 -1.43 -19.39 -12.24
C GLY A 167 -0.25 -19.83 -11.38
N VAL A 168 0.65 -18.91 -11.03
CA VAL A 168 1.90 -19.19 -10.31
C VAL A 168 1.72 -19.11 -8.79
N GLY A 169 2.70 -19.63 -8.05
CA GLY A 169 2.73 -19.52 -6.58
C GLY A 169 3.06 -18.11 -6.08
N PRO A 170 2.85 -17.84 -4.78
CA PRO A 170 2.95 -16.49 -4.21
C PRO A 170 4.33 -15.85 -4.37
N ILE A 171 5.41 -16.60 -4.17
CA ILE A 171 6.78 -16.06 -4.28
C ILE A 171 7.11 -15.73 -5.74
N GLU A 172 6.73 -16.63 -6.67
CA GLU A 172 6.95 -16.40 -8.09
C GLU A 172 6.10 -15.22 -8.58
N ALA A 173 4.87 -15.04 -8.09
CA ALA A 173 4.02 -13.92 -8.41
C ALA A 173 4.68 -12.58 -8.01
N VAL A 174 5.29 -12.48 -6.82
CA VAL A 174 6.04 -11.29 -6.39
C VAL A 174 7.26 -11.04 -7.27
N LYS A 175 8.01 -12.10 -7.59
CA LYS A 175 9.19 -12.00 -8.46
C LYS A 175 8.81 -11.54 -9.87
N ARG A 176 7.76 -12.08 -10.46
CA ARG A 176 7.22 -11.68 -11.75
C ARG A 176 6.69 -10.25 -11.74
N SER A 177 5.94 -9.89 -10.71
CA SER A 177 5.46 -8.52 -10.50
C SER A 177 6.63 -7.54 -10.54
N THR A 178 7.71 -7.81 -9.79
CA THR A 178 8.91 -6.97 -9.77
C THR A 178 9.58 -6.88 -11.14
N GLN A 179 9.68 -8.00 -11.88
CA GLN A 179 10.27 -8.03 -13.23
C GLN A 179 9.44 -7.21 -14.22
N LEU A 180 8.10 -7.36 -14.20
CA LEU A 180 7.20 -6.61 -15.07
C LEU A 180 7.28 -5.11 -14.80
N LEU A 181 7.28 -4.72 -13.53
CA LEU A 181 7.43 -3.32 -13.14
C LEU A 181 8.78 -2.75 -13.56
N LYS A 182 9.86 -3.48 -13.33
CA LYS A 182 11.22 -3.06 -13.76
C LYS A 182 11.29 -2.88 -15.27
N LYS A 183 10.67 -3.76 -16.05
CA LYS A 183 10.63 -3.67 -17.52
C LYS A 183 9.78 -2.50 -18.02
N THR A 184 8.66 -2.22 -17.35
CA THR A 184 7.67 -1.25 -17.83
C THR A 184 7.93 0.16 -17.25
N TRP A 185 8.33 0.25 -16.01
CA TRP A 185 8.45 1.52 -15.26
C TRP A 185 9.85 1.78 -14.73
N GLY A 186 10.79 0.85 -14.90
CA GLY A 186 12.10 0.93 -14.27
C GLY A 186 12.84 2.23 -14.55
N GLU A 187 12.83 2.69 -15.79
CA GLU A 187 13.47 3.96 -16.19
C GLU A 187 12.70 5.19 -15.64
N GLN A 188 11.37 5.13 -15.62
CA GLN A 188 10.54 6.23 -15.11
C GLN A 188 10.58 6.32 -13.59
N ILE A 189 10.57 5.17 -12.89
CA ILE A 189 10.70 5.13 -11.44
C ILE A 189 12.08 5.62 -11.03
N ALA A 190 13.14 5.15 -11.67
CA ALA A 190 14.50 5.60 -11.37
C ALA A 190 14.68 7.11 -11.64
N GLY A 191 14.15 7.62 -12.75
CA GLY A 191 14.18 9.04 -13.05
C GLY A 191 13.38 9.89 -12.07
N ASN A 192 12.14 9.49 -11.76
CA ASN A 192 11.28 10.21 -10.81
C ASN A 192 11.80 10.12 -9.36
N LEU A 193 12.36 8.99 -8.94
CA LEU A 193 12.99 8.88 -7.62
C LEU A 193 14.22 9.77 -7.52
N GLY A 194 15.03 9.85 -8.56
CA GLY A 194 16.19 10.76 -8.60
C GLY A 194 15.79 12.21 -8.48
N ILE A 195 14.80 12.64 -9.26
CA ILE A 195 14.24 14.00 -9.24
C ILE A 195 13.56 14.25 -7.88
N GLY A 196 12.72 13.33 -7.41
CA GLY A 196 12.04 13.44 -6.11
C GLY A 196 13.02 13.52 -4.94
N ALA A 197 14.09 12.72 -4.94
CA ALA A 197 15.13 12.78 -3.93
C ALA A 197 15.88 14.12 -3.96
N ALA A 198 16.21 14.64 -5.16
CA ALA A 198 16.84 15.94 -5.30
C ALA A 198 15.96 17.08 -4.76
N PHE A 199 14.66 17.09 -5.12
CA PHE A 199 13.71 18.07 -4.58
C PHE A 199 13.53 17.92 -3.07
N THR A 200 13.49 16.70 -2.53
CA THR A 200 13.38 16.45 -1.10
C THR A 200 14.60 16.96 -0.37
N LEU A 201 15.81 16.70 -0.88
CA LEU A 201 17.06 17.23 -0.30
C LEU A 201 17.10 18.76 -0.36
N LEU A 202 16.73 19.36 -1.46
CA LEU A 202 16.60 20.83 -1.61
C LEU A 202 15.61 21.40 -0.59
N PHE A 203 14.43 20.77 -0.45
CA PHE A 203 13.41 21.21 0.51
C PHE A 203 13.94 21.15 1.94
N PHE A 204 14.57 20.05 2.35
CA PHE A 204 15.18 19.95 3.69
C PHE A 204 16.33 20.92 3.89
N ALA A 205 17.19 21.11 2.89
CA ALA A 205 18.28 22.11 2.97
C ALA A 205 17.71 23.52 3.15
N THR A 206 16.65 23.86 2.42
CA THR A 206 15.95 25.14 2.54
C THR A 206 15.33 25.29 3.93
N LEU A 207 14.67 24.26 4.45
CA LEU A 207 14.04 24.27 5.78
C LEU A 207 15.10 24.45 6.88
N VAL A 208 16.22 23.74 6.79
CA VAL A 208 17.34 23.87 7.75
C VAL A 208 17.98 25.27 7.68
N SER A 209 18.20 25.80 6.46
CA SER A 209 18.73 27.17 6.27
C SER A 209 17.78 28.22 6.83
N PHE A 210 16.48 28.07 6.62
CA PHE A 210 15.47 28.95 7.20
C PHE A 210 15.47 28.90 8.72
N GLY A 211 15.49 27.69 9.31
CA GLY A 211 15.56 27.51 10.76
C GLY A 211 16.82 28.15 11.36
N ALA A 212 17.97 27.96 10.71
CA ALA A 212 19.23 28.59 11.14
C ALA A 212 19.20 30.13 11.03
N ALA A 213 18.69 30.64 9.91
CA ALA A 213 18.56 32.09 9.70
C ALA A 213 17.59 32.72 10.71
N LEU A 214 16.47 32.05 10.99
CA LEU A 214 15.49 32.50 11.95
C LEU A 214 16.02 32.50 13.38
N THR A 215 16.77 31.46 13.79
CA THR A 215 17.40 31.40 15.12
C THR A 215 18.45 32.49 15.29
N LEU A 216 19.27 32.74 14.29
CA LEU A 216 20.23 33.85 14.28
C LEU A 216 19.52 35.20 14.37
N ALA A 217 18.46 35.42 13.62
CA ALA A 217 17.67 36.66 13.67
C ALA A 217 17.03 36.90 15.04
N ILE A 218 16.55 35.85 15.69
CA ILE A 218 15.97 35.91 17.05
C ILE A 218 17.08 36.23 18.08
N MET A 219 18.26 35.59 17.96
CA MET A 219 19.40 35.83 18.87
C MET A 219 19.91 37.26 18.80
N THR A 220 19.88 37.89 17.62
CA THR A 220 20.30 39.30 17.45
C THR A 220 19.28 40.29 17.93
N LYS A 221 18.05 39.86 18.29
CA LYS A 221 16.92 40.71 18.74
C LYS A 221 16.56 41.86 17.77
N LEU A 222 16.97 41.77 16.52
CA LEU A 222 16.71 42.74 15.48
C LEU A 222 15.39 42.40 14.77
N ALA A 223 14.30 43.05 15.17
CA ALA A 223 12.98 42.83 14.58
C ALA A 223 12.94 42.96 13.03
N PRO A 224 13.62 43.94 12.38
CA PRO A 224 13.62 44.01 10.93
C PRO A 224 14.34 42.82 10.23
N LEU A 225 15.27 42.21 10.90
CA LEU A 225 15.97 41.02 10.35
C LEU A 225 15.07 39.78 10.35
N ILE A 226 14.23 39.61 11.36
CA ILE A 226 13.23 38.53 11.43
C ILE A 226 12.23 38.68 10.28
N VAL A 227 11.72 39.91 10.08
CA VAL A 227 10.78 40.20 9.00
C VAL A 227 11.40 39.95 7.61
N ALA A 228 12.67 40.34 7.42
CA ALA A 228 13.40 40.11 6.17
C ALA A 228 13.60 38.62 5.89
N VAL A 229 13.98 37.81 6.89
CA VAL A 229 14.16 36.36 6.75
C VAL A 229 12.83 35.69 6.40
N VAL A 230 11.74 36.03 7.05
CA VAL A 230 10.41 35.48 6.75
C VAL A 230 9.96 35.90 5.34
N ALA A 231 10.14 37.15 4.94
CA ALA A 231 9.77 37.64 3.63
C ALA A 231 10.50 36.92 2.49
N VAL A 232 11.80 36.67 2.63
CA VAL A 232 12.62 35.95 1.64
C VAL A 232 12.19 34.48 1.45
N PHE A 233 11.67 33.84 2.49
CA PHE A 233 11.23 32.44 2.40
C PHE A 233 9.74 32.26 2.08
N VAL A 234 8.93 33.31 2.10
CA VAL A 234 7.50 33.27 1.71
C VAL A 234 7.30 33.69 0.24
N LEU A 235 8.23 34.45 -0.35
CA LEU A 235 8.26 34.82 -1.78
C LEU A 235 8.97 33.75 -2.60
#